data_b2e5f1eda9f9caa307d2735655a42b0a
#
_entry.id   b2e5f1eda9f9caa307d2735655a42b0a
#
_cell.length_a   1.000
_cell.length_b   1.000
_cell.length_c   1.000
_cell.angle_alpha   90.00
_cell.angle_beta   90.00
_cell.angle_gamma   90.00
#
_symmetry.space_group_name_H-M   'P 1'
#
loop_
_entity.id
_entity.type
_entity.pdbx_description
1 polymer ?
#
loop_
_entity_poly.entity_id
_entity_poly.type
_entity_poly.pdbx_seq_one_letter_code
_entity_poly.pdbx_strand_id
1 'polypeptide(L)'
;EMQGCRLLRFATPDRVRDTLVERLREDWPERFARAFGDAKAGPESVTYERIELALSDYQRSFVLIDNPWFNYVAGDREAIGASAKRGARDFLSSKSEGGLGCAACHQGDFFTDEKFHAAGFPQIGRGIKRPAAGYGNETQRDGTDGGRWEVTRRSRDRYAFRTPSLLNVTT
;
A
#
# COMPACT_ATOMS: atom_id res chain seq x y z
N GLU A 1 17.38 -19.61 4.89
CA GLU A 1 15.97 -19.89 5.00
C GLU A 1 15.09 -19.04 4.09
N MET A 2 15.52 -18.81 2.85
CA MET A 2 14.75 -18.16 1.80
C MET A 2 14.28 -19.15 0.71
N GLN A 3 14.01 -20.40 1.07
CA GLN A 3 13.53 -21.41 0.11
C GLN A 3 12.05 -21.23 -0.26
N GLY A 4 11.23 -20.62 0.62
CA GLY A 4 9.80 -20.45 0.37
C GLY A 4 9.44 -19.47 -0.75
N CYS A 5 10.28 -18.48 -1.02
CA CYS A 5 10.00 -17.45 -2.04
C CYS A 5 10.28 -17.91 -3.49
N ARG A 6 11.02 -19.00 -3.68
CA ARG A 6 11.33 -19.52 -5.02
C ARG A 6 10.18 -20.28 -5.69
N LEU A 7 9.31 -20.91 -4.91
CA LEU A 7 8.22 -21.75 -5.42
C LEU A 7 7.07 -20.91 -6.06
N LEU A 8 6.93 -19.65 -5.66
CA LEU A 8 5.85 -18.78 -6.17
C LEU A 8 6.25 -17.97 -7.41
N ARG A 9 7.49 -18.08 -7.87
CA ARG A 9 8.07 -17.21 -8.91
C ARG A 9 7.41 -17.33 -10.29
N PHE A 10 6.63 -18.39 -10.52
CA PHE A 10 5.94 -18.68 -11.78
C PHE A 10 4.46 -19.07 -11.57
N ALA A 11 3.92 -18.81 -10.38
CA ALA A 11 2.56 -19.17 -10.08
C ALA A 11 1.58 -18.08 -10.56
N THR A 12 0.43 -18.50 -11.10
CA THR A 12 -0.68 -17.58 -11.33
C THR A 12 -1.18 -17.01 -10.01
N PRO A 13 -1.82 -15.81 -10.01
CA PRO A 13 -2.38 -15.24 -8.79
C PRO A 13 -3.26 -16.21 -7.99
N ASP A 14 -4.05 -17.02 -8.67
CA ASP A 14 -4.94 -18.01 -8.02
C ASP A 14 -4.12 -19.10 -7.31
N ARG A 15 -3.08 -19.65 -7.94
CA ARG A 15 -2.18 -20.61 -7.27
C ARG A 15 -1.48 -20.03 -6.06
N VAL A 16 -1.14 -18.74 -6.10
CA VAL A 16 -0.54 -18.07 -4.93
C VAL A 16 -1.53 -18.01 -3.77
N ARG A 17 -2.79 -17.65 -4.06
CA ARG A 17 -3.87 -17.62 -3.07
C ARG A 17 -4.11 -18.99 -2.46
N ASP A 18 -4.27 -20.01 -3.30
CA ASP A 18 -4.51 -21.39 -2.86
C ASP A 18 -3.36 -21.89 -1.96
N THR A 19 -2.11 -21.68 -2.39
CA THR A 19 -0.93 -22.07 -1.60
C THR A 19 -0.86 -21.33 -0.26
N LEU A 20 -1.27 -20.06 -0.22
CA LEU A 20 -1.32 -19.30 1.04
C LEU A 20 -2.36 -19.88 1.99
N VAL A 21 -3.56 -20.17 1.48
CA VAL A 21 -4.65 -20.77 2.25
C VAL A 21 -4.23 -22.16 2.78
N GLU A 22 -3.65 -23.01 1.93
CA GLU A 22 -3.17 -24.35 2.33
C GLU A 22 -2.15 -24.27 3.47
N ARG A 23 -1.16 -23.39 3.37
CA ARG A 23 -0.17 -23.21 4.44
C ARG A 23 -0.77 -22.75 5.75
N LEU A 24 -1.70 -21.80 5.70
CA LEU A 24 -2.33 -21.31 6.93
C LEU A 24 -3.32 -22.32 7.53
N ARG A 25 -3.85 -23.24 6.74
CA ARG A 25 -4.69 -24.34 7.21
C ARG A 25 -3.92 -25.37 8.07
N GLU A 26 -2.61 -25.44 7.93
CA GLU A 26 -1.78 -26.33 8.75
C GLU A 26 -1.65 -25.83 10.19
N ASP A 27 -1.44 -24.51 10.39
CA ASP A 27 -1.03 -23.97 11.68
C ASP A 27 -2.06 -23.03 12.34
N TRP A 28 -3.06 -22.52 11.60
CA TRP A 28 -3.90 -21.41 12.04
C TRP A 28 -5.41 -21.67 12.19
N PRO A 29 -5.95 -22.87 11.99
CA PRO A 29 -7.41 -23.10 12.03
C PRO A 29 -8.07 -22.63 13.32
N GLU A 30 -7.47 -22.92 14.47
CA GLU A 30 -8.01 -22.54 15.78
C GLU A 30 -8.05 -21.03 15.99
N ARG A 31 -7.04 -20.32 15.48
CA ARG A 31 -6.98 -18.86 15.56
C ARG A 31 -8.05 -18.21 14.70
N PHE A 32 -8.25 -18.73 13.49
CA PHE A 32 -9.29 -18.26 12.60
C PHE A 32 -10.68 -18.57 13.15
N ALA A 33 -10.93 -19.80 13.60
CA ALA A 33 -12.20 -20.18 14.22
C ALA A 33 -12.57 -19.23 15.38
N ARG A 34 -11.62 -18.96 16.26
CA ARG A 34 -11.82 -18.04 17.40
C ARG A 34 -12.08 -16.60 16.94
N ALA A 35 -11.34 -16.11 15.94
CA ALA A 35 -11.48 -14.74 15.47
C ALA A 35 -12.79 -14.50 14.71
N PHE A 36 -13.27 -15.50 13.99
CA PHE A 36 -14.50 -15.42 13.17
C PHE A 36 -15.73 -16.08 13.81
N GLY A 37 -15.59 -16.60 15.03
CA GLY A 37 -16.73 -17.13 15.79
C GLY A 37 -17.23 -18.50 15.31
N ASP A 38 -16.38 -19.32 14.70
CA ASP A 38 -16.77 -20.65 14.27
C ASP A 38 -17.00 -21.56 15.49
N ALA A 39 -18.06 -22.35 15.46
CA ALA A 39 -18.42 -23.27 16.55
C ALA A 39 -17.37 -24.41 16.71
N LYS A 40 -16.66 -24.75 15.65
CA LYS A 40 -15.62 -25.78 15.62
C LYS A 40 -14.46 -25.30 14.73
N ALA A 41 -13.26 -25.48 15.23
CA ALA A 41 -12.06 -25.20 14.45
C ALA A 41 -11.79 -26.34 13.45
N GLY A 42 -11.46 -25.98 12.24
CA GLY A 42 -11.07 -26.89 11.17
C GLY A 42 -10.41 -26.16 10.00
N PRO A 43 -9.88 -26.89 9.02
CA PRO A 43 -9.26 -26.29 7.83
C PRO A 43 -10.20 -25.32 7.11
N GLU A 44 -11.51 -25.53 7.18
CA GLU A 44 -12.56 -24.67 6.61
C GLU A 44 -12.65 -23.30 7.28
N SER A 45 -12.14 -23.16 8.50
CA SER A 45 -12.06 -21.85 9.18
C SER A 45 -11.10 -20.90 8.48
N VAL A 46 -10.18 -21.40 7.65
CA VAL A 46 -9.20 -20.60 6.93
C VAL A 46 -9.61 -20.51 5.48
N THR A 47 -10.08 -19.33 5.08
CA THR A 47 -10.39 -18.99 3.69
C THR A 47 -9.59 -17.76 3.26
N TYR A 48 -9.45 -17.55 1.95
CA TYR A 48 -8.73 -16.39 1.43
C TYR A 48 -9.40 -15.07 1.85
N GLU A 49 -10.71 -15.01 1.81
CA GLU A 49 -11.51 -13.84 2.21
C GLU A 49 -11.30 -13.50 3.69
N ARG A 50 -11.23 -14.51 4.56
CA ARG A 50 -10.94 -14.30 5.98
C ARG A 50 -9.50 -13.82 6.22
N ILE A 51 -8.56 -14.27 5.40
CA ILE A 51 -7.18 -13.75 5.44
C ILE A 51 -7.16 -12.28 5.05
N GLU A 52 -7.85 -11.89 3.97
CA GLU A 52 -7.97 -10.50 3.54
C GLU A 52 -8.60 -9.61 4.61
N LEU A 53 -9.69 -10.08 5.23
CA LEU A 53 -10.34 -9.36 6.34
C LEU A 53 -9.42 -9.19 7.53
N ALA A 54 -8.76 -10.25 7.97
CA ALA A 54 -7.84 -10.19 9.11
C ALA A 54 -6.67 -9.23 8.87
N LEU A 55 -6.10 -9.22 7.66
CA LEU A 55 -5.05 -8.29 7.27
C LEU A 55 -5.57 -6.85 7.21
N SER A 56 -6.77 -6.65 6.67
CA SER A 56 -7.41 -5.33 6.61
C SER A 56 -7.66 -4.77 8.01
N ASP A 57 -8.20 -5.56 8.93
CA ASP A 57 -8.48 -5.13 10.29
C ASP A 57 -7.19 -4.87 11.08
N TYR A 58 -6.17 -5.70 10.86
CA TYR A 58 -4.86 -5.46 11.43
C TYR A 58 -4.26 -4.12 10.95
N GLN A 59 -4.32 -3.83 9.65
CA GLN A 59 -3.84 -2.55 9.13
C GLN A 59 -4.65 -1.36 9.66
N ARG A 60 -5.98 -1.51 9.83
CA ARG A 60 -6.83 -0.48 10.43
C ARG A 60 -6.51 -0.22 11.90
N SER A 61 -5.95 -1.21 12.61
CA SER A 61 -5.53 -1.04 14.01
C SER A 61 -4.28 -0.14 14.15
N PHE A 62 -3.56 0.13 13.08
CA PHE A 62 -2.42 1.06 13.07
C PHE A 62 -2.90 2.51 13.10
N VAL A 63 -3.42 2.95 14.24
CA VAL A 63 -3.83 4.33 14.46
C VAL A 63 -2.61 5.13 14.92
N LEU A 64 -1.75 5.56 13.98
CA LEU A 64 -0.50 6.26 14.24
C LEU A 64 -0.72 7.78 14.22
N ILE A 65 -1.67 8.27 15.03
CA ILE A 65 -2.04 9.68 15.10
C ILE A 65 -1.24 10.47 16.16
N ASP A 66 -0.53 9.79 17.05
CA ASP A 66 0.35 10.45 18.02
C ASP A 66 1.70 10.77 17.37
N ASN A 67 1.75 11.90 16.69
CA ASN A 67 2.96 12.39 16.06
C ASN A 67 3.06 13.92 16.17
N PRO A 68 4.26 14.51 16.06
CA PRO A 68 4.49 15.93 16.22
C PRO A 68 3.65 16.83 15.29
N TRP A 69 3.32 16.36 14.09
CA TRP A 69 2.50 17.11 13.14
C TRP A 69 1.08 17.31 13.67
N PHE A 70 0.43 16.25 14.14
CA PHE A 70 -0.93 16.36 14.68
C PHE A 70 -0.97 17.19 15.96
N ASN A 71 0.04 17.07 16.82
CA ASN A 71 0.17 17.92 18.01
C ASN A 71 0.29 19.40 17.63
N TYR A 72 1.08 19.71 16.59
CA TYR A 72 1.20 21.06 16.05
C TYR A 72 -0.14 21.59 15.51
N VAL A 73 -0.86 20.79 14.72
CA VAL A 73 -2.17 21.15 14.19
C VAL A 73 -3.20 21.31 15.30
N ALA A 74 -3.10 20.52 16.36
CA ALA A 74 -3.94 20.63 17.55
C ALA A 74 -3.63 21.87 18.43
N GLY A 75 -2.55 22.63 18.12
CA GLY A 75 -2.25 23.91 18.77
C GLY A 75 -0.93 23.96 19.53
N ASP A 76 -0.22 22.85 19.68
CA ASP A 76 1.13 22.85 20.26
C ASP A 76 2.14 23.42 19.25
N ARG A 77 2.38 24.72 19.38
CA ARG A 77 3.27 25.42 18.45
C ARG A 77 4.72 24.98 18.52
N GLU A 78 5.13 24.29 19.56
CA GLU A 78 6.51 23.83 19.76
C GLU A 78 6.69 22.36 19.38
N ALA A 79 5.63 21.66 19.01
CA ALA A 79 5.66 20.24 18.60
C ALA A 79 6.56 19.98 17.38
N ILE A 80 6.73 20.98 16.50
CA ILE A 80 7.64 20.89 15.34
C ILE A 80 8.55 22.13 15.26
N GLY A 81 9.78 21.91 14.81
CA GLY A 81 10.77 22.97 14.67
C GLY A 81 10.49 23.94 13.50
N ALA A 82 11.19 25.07 13.48
CA ALA A 82 11.01 26.11 12.47
C ALA A 82 11.24 25.62 11.02
N SER A 83 12.17 24.70 10.81
CA SER A 83 12.41 24.11 9.48
C SER A 83 11.22 23.28 9.02
N ALA A 84 10.65 22.44 9.90
CA ALA A 84 9.46 21.65 9.58
C ALA A 84 8.23 22.55 9.31
N LYS A 85 8.07 23.65 10.06
CA LYS A 85 7.01 24.64 9.78
C LYS A 85 7.14 25.27 8.39
N ARG A 86 8.37 25.60 7.94
CA ARG A 86 8.60 26.07 6.57
C ARG A 86 8.26 25.00 5.54
N GLY A 87 8.75 23.77 5.75
CA GLY A 87 8.43 22.64 4.87
C GLY A 87 6.94 22.36 4.77
N ALA A 88 6.21 22.42 5.90
CA ALA A 88 4.76 22.27 5.91
C ALA A 88 4.05 23.36 5.07
N ARG A 89 4.49 24.62 5.18
CA ARG A 89 3.96 25.70 4.34
C ARG A 89 4.21 25.43 2.86
N ASP A 90 5.43 25.06 2.50
CA ASP A 90 5.78 24.80 1.11
C ASP A 90 5.02 23.59 0.54
N PHE A 91 4.78 22.57 1.37
CA PHE A 91 4.02 21.36 1.03
C PHE A 91 2.53 21.68 0.83
N LEU A 92 1.93 22.45 1.74
CA LEU A 92 0.48 22.75 1.75
C LEU A 92 0.09 23.83 0.75
N SER A 93 0.96 24.82 0.50
CA SER A 93 0.66 25.89 -0.42
C SER A 93 0.68 25.42 -1.87
N SER A 94 -0.24 25.95 -2.66
CA SER A 94 -0.31 25.72 -4.11
C SER A 94 0.90 26.34 -4.83
N LYS A 95 1.15 25.92 -6.06
CA LYS A 95 2.20 26.51 -6.90
C LYS A 95 1.94 27.99 -7.19
N SER A 96 0.69 28.40 -7.31
CA SER A 96 0.30 29.81 -7.50
C SER A 96 0.57 30.70 -6.28
N GLU A 97 0.65 30.10 -5.10
CA GLU A 97 0.99 30.76 -3.84
C GLU A 97 2.48 30.65 -3.49
N GLY A 98 3.29 30.12 -4.41
CA GLY A 98 4.73 29.94 -4.24
C GLY A 98 5.13 28.66 -3.49
N GLY A 99 4.21 27.74 -3.25
CA GLY A 99 4.46 26.41 -2.66
C GLY A 99 4.77 25.35 -3.70
N LEU A 100 4.90 24.12 -3.23
CA LEU A 100 5.22 22.96 -4.07
C LEU A 100 3.97 22.28 -4.66
N GLY A 101 2.79 22.52 -4.07
CA GLY A 101 1.51 21.96 -4.52
C GLY A 101 1.35 20.48 -4.19
N CYS A 102 2.10 19.95 -3.23
CA CYS A 102 2.05 18.51 -2.87
C CYS A 102 0.69 18.11 -2.30
N ALA A 103 0.05 19.02 -1.55
CA ALA A 103 -1.28 18.81 -0.97
C ALA A 103 -2.40 18.66 -2.00
N ALA A 104 -2.16 18.91 -3.28
CA ALA A 104 -3.14 18.62 -4.33
C ALA A 104 -3.52 17.13 -4.42
N CYS A 105 -2.58 16.25 -4.05
CA CYS A 105 -2.78 14.81 -3.99
C CYS A 105 -2.59 14.26 -2.57
N HIS A 106 -1.61 14.81 -1.84
CA HIS A 106 -1.29 14.40 -0.47
C HIS A 106 -2.02 15.27 0.56
N GLN A 107 -3.31 15.02 0.75
CA GLN A 107 -4.20 15.80 1.62
C GLN A 107 -4.93 14.92 2.64
N GLY A 108 -5.62 15.60 3.60
CA GLY A 108 -6.34 14.94 4.69
C GLY A 108 -5.42 14.30 5.72
N ASP A 109 -6.01 13.60 6.69
CA ASP A 109 -5.31 13.06 7.85
C ASP A 109 -4.26 12.00 7.51
N PHE A 110 -4.43 11.33 6.38
CA PHE A 110 -3.49 10.31 5.90
C PHE A 110 -2.55 10.80 4.81
N PHE A 111 -2.58 12.09 4.46
CA PHE A 111 -1.79 12.67 3.37
C PHE A 111 -1.92 11.88 2.07
N THR A 112 -3.15 11.56 1.70
CA THR A 112 -3.51 10.90 0.44
C THR A 112 -4.95 11.22 0.05
N ASP A 113 -5.20 11.40 -1.24
CA ASP A 113 -6.56 11.50 -1.79
C ASP A 113 -7.10 10.13 -2.23
N GLU A 114 -6.30 9.05 -2.05
CA GLU A 114 -6.59 7.68 -2.44
C GLU A 114 -6.91 7.47 -3.94
N LYS A 115 -6.74 8.50 -4.75
CA LYS A 115 -7.00 8.46 -6.19
C LYS A 115 -5.77 7.98 -6.96
N PHE A 116 -5.97 7.75 -8.26
CA PHE A 116 -4.93 7.32 -9.17
C PHE A 116 -4.55 8.46 -10.11
N HIS A 117 -3.25 8.76 -10.17
CA HIS A 117 -2.71 9.84 -10.97
C HIS A 117 -1.56 9.37 -11.85
N ALA A 118 -1.53 9.83 -13.10
CA ALA A 118 -0.40 9.66 -14.01
C ALA A 118 0.53 10.89 -13.86
N ALA A 119 1.35 10.88 -12.81
CA ALA A 119 2.20 12.00 -12.44
C ALA A 119 3.48 12.12 -13.28
N GLY A 120 3.74 11.19 -14.19
CA GLY A 120 4.89 11.22 -15.11
C GLY A 120 6.23 10.98 -14.44
N PHE A 121 6.27 10.30 -13.28
CA PHE A 121 7.52 9.94 -12.64
C PHE A 121 8.31 8.94 -13.48
N PRO A 122 9.62 9.16 -13.68
CA PRO A 122 10.47 8.18 -14.33
C PRO A 122 10.48 6.87 -13.54
N GLN A 123 10.26 5.77 -14.23
CA GLN A 123 10.34 4.45 -13.62
C GLN A 123 11.80 4.01 -13.54
N ILE A 124 12.46 4.34 -12.42
CA ILE A 124 13.88 4.05 -12.19
C ILE A 124 13.97 3.01 -11.07
N GLY A 125 14.60 1.87 -11.33
CA GLY A 125 14.87 0.90 -10.26
C GLY A 125 14.98 -0.55 -10.73
N ARG A 126 15.39 -1.41 -9.81
CA ARG A 126 15.62 -2.83 -10.07
C ARG A 126 14.34 -3.63 -10.36
N GLY A 127 13.18 -3.17 -9.94
CA GLY A 127 11.90 -3.86 -10.14
C GLY A 127 11.38 -3.83 -11.57
N ILE A 128 11.79 -2.83 -12.33
CA ILE A 128 11.21 -2.50 -13.63
C ILE A 128 11.81 -3.34 -14.78
N LYS A 129 13.07 -3.80 -14.66
CA LYS A 129 13.80 -4.51 -15.73
C LYS A 129 13.84 -6.04 -15.57
N ARG A 130 13.03 -6.63 -14.68
CA ARG A 130 13.02 -8.09 -14.52
C ARG A 130 11.62 -8.65 -14.81
N PRO A 131 11.40 -9.18 -16.03
CA PRO A 131 10.18 -9.94 -16.35
C PRO A 131 9.93 -11.11 -15.39
N ALA A 132 10.99 -11.57 -14.71
CA ALA A 132 10.96 -12.69 -13.77
C ALA A 132 10.56 -12.31 -12.33
N ALA A 133 10.28 -11.04 -12.02
CA ALA A 133 9.97 -10.60 -10.65
C ALA A 133 8.46 -10.46 -10.38
N GLY A 134 7.59 -10.81 -11.32
CA GLY A 134 6.13 -10.86 -11.10
C GLY A 134 5.43 -9.49 -10.99
N TYR A 135 6.17 -8.40 -11.12
CA TYR A 135 5.63 -7.04 -11.17
C TYR A 135 5.83 -6.49 -12.58
N GLY A 136 4.87 -6.60 -13.38
CA GLY A 136 4.87 -6.18 -14.77
C GLY A 136 4.26 -7.28 -15.62
N ASN A 137 3.26 -6.92 -16.35
CA ASN A 137 2.54 -7.84 -17.22
C ASN A 137 3.49 -8.28 -18.34
N GLU A 138 3.42 -9.55 -18.74
CA GLU A 138 4.11 -10.14 -19.91
C GLU A 138 3.89 -9.35 -21.20
N THR A 139 2.91 -8.44 -21.23
CA THR A 139 2.60 -7.59 -22.38
C THR A 139 3.54 -6.39 -22.53
N GLN A 140 4.29 -6.03 -21.48
CA GLN A 140 5.27 -4.94 -21.55
C GLN A 140 6.70 -5.52 -21.57
N ARG A 141 7.19 -5.78 -22.78
CA ARG A 141 8.53 -6.35 -23.03
C ARG A 141 9.69 -5.47 -22.53
N ASP A 142 9.44 -4.20 -22.24
CA ASP A 142 10.39 -3.22 -21.72
C ASP A 142 10.47 -3.20 -20.18
N GLY A 143 9.63 -3.98 -19.50
CA GLY A 143 9.57 -4.04 -18.04
C GLY A 143 8.96 -2.82 -17.36
N THR A 144 8.22 -1.97 -18.10
CA THR A 144 7.52 -0.82 -17.53
C THR A 144 6.28 -1.26 -16.77
N ASP A 145 6.03 -0.68 -15.60
CA ASP A 145 4.78 -0.87 -14.86
C ASP A 145 3.69 0.04 -15.43
N GLY A 146 2.63 -0.54 -15.98
CA GLY A 146 1.50 0.18 -16.53
C GLY A 146 0.57 0.80 -15.48
N GLY A 147 0.83 0.54 -14.19
CA GLY A 147 0.00 1.04 -13.10
C GLY A 147 -1.41 0.47 -13.16
N ARG A 148 -2.41 1.29 -12.84
CA ARG A 148 -3.83 0.89 -12.83
C ARG A 148 -4.31 0.29 -14.16
N TRP A 149 -3.71 0.68 -15.28
CA TRP A 149 -4.06 0.11 -16.60
C TRP A 149 -3.89 -1.42 -16.64
N GLU A 150 -2.96 -1.96 -15.89
CA GLU A 150 -2.73 -3.41 -15.86
C GLU A 150 -3.97 -4.19 -15.39
N VAL A 151 -4.80 -3.57 -14.56
CA VAL A 151 -6.05 -4.12 -14.06
C VAL A 151 -7.24 -3.71 -14.92
N THR A 152 -7.35 -2.41 -15.23
CA THR A 152 -8.56 -1.85 -15.86
C THR A 152 -8.57 -1.95 -17.38
N ARG A 153 -7.40 -2.04 -18.00
CA ARG A 153 -7.18 -1.99 -19.46
C ARG A 153 -7.73 -0.72 -20.13
N ARG A 154 -8.04 0.31 -19.36
CA ARG A 154 -8.50 1.61 -19.88
C ARG A 154 -7.30 2.49 -20.18
N SER A 155 -7.22 3.05 -21.41
CA SER A 155 -6.07 3.87 -21.83
C SER A 155 -5.78 5.06 -20.89
N ARG A 156 -6.81 5.68 -20.34
CA ARG A 156 -6.68 6.79 -19.37
C ARG A 156 -6.00 6.40 -18.06
N ASP A 157 -6.00 5.11 -17.71
CA ASP A 157 -5.42 4.59 -16.47
C ASP A 157 -3.95 4.18 -16.65
N ARG A 158 -3.38 4.37 -17.87
CA ARG A 158 -2.00 4.01 -18.15
C ARG A 158 -1.04 4.89 -17.36
N TYR A 159 -0.14 4.23 -16.64
CA TYR A 159 0.82 4.86 -15.73
C TYR A 159 0.19 5.65 -14.58
N ALA A 160 -1.08 5.39 -14.28
CA ALA A 160 -1.73 5.95 -13.12
C ALA A 160 -1.47 5.06 -11.91
N PHE A 161 -0.90 5.65 -10.86
CA PHE A 161 -0.61 5.01 -9.59
C PHE A 161 -1.43 5.67 -8.48
N ARG A 162 -1.81 4.87 -7.48
CA ARG A 162 -2.52 5.40 -6.31
C ARG A 162 -1.60 6.31 -5.52
N THR A 163 -2.11 7.45 -5.09
CA THR A 163 -1.39 8.34 -4.17
C THR A 163 -1.09 7.59 -2.87
N PRO A 164 0.18 7.33 -2.54
CA PRO A 164 0.50 6.68 -1.26
C PRO A 164 0.27 7.64 -0.10
N SER A 165 -0.10 7.09 1.07
CA SER A 165 -0.08 7.87 2.30
C SER A 165 1.35 8.31 2.64
N LEU A 166 1.51 9.54 3.09
CA LEU A 166 2.79 10.06 3.63
C LEU A 166 2.80 10.13 5.16
N LEU A 167 1.78 9.57 5.82
CA LEU A 167 1.73 9.53 7.27
C LEU A 167 2.88 8.66 7.80
N ASN A 168 3.70 9.23 8.69
CA ASN A 168 4.80 8.55 9.37
C ASN A 168 5.84 7.87 8.47
N VAL A 169 6.10 8.41 7.26
CA VAL A 169 7.08 7.83 6.32
C VAL A 169 8.54 7.92 6.77
N THR A 170 8.82 8.66 7.82
CA THR A 170 10.18 8.89 8.35
C THR A 170 10.43 8.27 9.73
N THR A 171 9.53 7.44 10.22
CA THR A 171 9.65 6.75 11.52
C THR A 171 10.29 5.39 11.40
#